data_e781e378c99743c79ce09bf463d6bb4b
#
_entry.id   e781e378c99743c79ce09bf463d6bb4b
#
_cell.length_a   1.000
_cell.length_b   1.000
_cell.length_c   1.000
_cell.angle_alpha   90.00
_cell.angle_beta   90.00
_cell.angle_gamma   90.00
#
_symmetry.space_group_name_H-M   'P 1'
#
loop_
_entity.id
_entity.type
_entity.pdbx_description
1 polymer ?
#
loop_
_entity_poly.entity_id
_entity_poly.type
_entity_poly.pdbx_seq_one_letter_code
_entity_poly.pdbx_strand_id
1 'polypeptide(L)'
;MADDDSGRMMRAALQKRGVDDRFVFSDPDTGTSTCIVLIKENAQRSFLTFKGCLRNFGDGDIDYTCVRQARLVSIGGLFSLPSFDRSASILLLQAAKDAGCITVVDTKYDAFHIGLQGIGNLLEYTDYFFPSYDEAAALSGLTEPAQVARFFRSRGAKHVGVKLGADGCYVCSNAFCGTVAPFCTSVLDTTGAG
;
A
#
# COMPACT_ATOMS: atom_id res chain seq x y z
N MET A 1 -11.39 11.34 -4.02
CA MET A 1 -12.78 10.84 -3.82
C MET A 1 -13.72 11.57 -4.75
N ALA A 2 -14.97 11.16 -4.92
CA ALA A 2 -15.96 11.91 -5.70
C ALA A 2 -16.75 12.88 -4.81
N ASP A 3 -17.54 13.77 -5.44
CA ASP A 3 -18.50 14.63 -4.75
C ASP A 3 -19.88 13.93 -4.67
N ASP A 4 -19.92 12.80 -4.01
CA ASP A 4 -21.09 12.00 -3.72
C ASP A 4 -21.26 11.76 -2.21
N ASP A 5 -22.32 11.07 -1.80
CA ASP A 5 -22.59 10.80 -0.37
C ASP A 5 -21.44 10.03 0.29
N SER A 6 -20.85 9.06 -0.42
CA SER A 6 -19.71 8.28 0.07
C SER A 6 -18.48 9.14 0.25
N GLY A 7 -18.18 10.02 -0.70
CA GLY A 7 -17.06 10.96 -0.62
C GLY A 7 -17.23 11.96 0.53
N ARG A 8 -18.43 12.52 0.70
CA ARG A 8 -18.75 13.41 1.83
C ARG A 8 -18.60 12.70 3.17
N MET A 9 -19.09 11.44 3.28
CA MET A 9 -18.93 10.63 4.49
C MET A 9 -17.44 10.36 4.79
N MET A 10 -16.64 10.02 3.79
CA MET A 10 -15.21 9.79 3.98
C MET A 10 -14.48 11.05 4.42
N ARG A 11 -14.77 12.21 3.79
CA ARG A 11 -14.17 13.50 4.17
C ARG A 11 -14.50 13.85 5.62
N ALA A 12 -15.77 13.72 6.02
CA ALA A 12 -16.20 13.93 7.40
C ALA A 12 -15.49 12.99 8.39
N ALA A 13 -15.23 11.74 7.98
CA ALA A 13 -14.51 10.78 8.81
C ALA A 13 -13.02 11.14 8.99
N LEU A 14 -12.36 11.68 7.96
CA LEU A 14 -11.00 12.19 8.05
C LEU A 14 -10.93 13.40 9.00
N GLN A 15 -11.79 14.39 8.80
CA GLN A 15 -11.88 15.59 9.63
C GLN A 15 -12.14 15.27 11.11
N LYS A 16 -13.09 14.34 11.37
CA LYS A 16 -13.38 13.87 12.74
C LYS A 16 -12.17 13.27 13.44
N ARG A 17 -11.20 12.72 12.68
CA ARG A 17 -9.95 12.14 13.20
C ARG A 17 -8.77 13.10 13.20
N GLY A 18 -9.01 14.37 12.85
CA GLY A 18 -7.95 15.38 12.79
C GLY A 18 -6.97 15.19 11.63
N VAL A 19 -7.38 14.46 10.58
CA VAL A 19 -6.56 14.31 9.38
C VAL A 19 -6.72 15.57 8.52
N ASP A 20 -5.61 16.13 8.07
CA ASP A 20 -5.59 17.27 7.15
C ASP A 20 -6.06 16.80 5.75
N ASP A 21 -7.25 17.25 5.36
CA ASP A 21 -7.87 16.87 4.10
C ASP A 21 -7.74 17.91 2.97
N ARG A 22 -6.89 18.93 3.16
CA ARG A 22 -6.66 20.00 2.16
C ARG A 22 -6.13 19.46 0.83
N PHE A 23 -5.43 18.31 0.87
CA PHE A 23 -4.86 17.63 -0.28
C PHE A 23 -5.71 16.45 -0.77
N VAL A 24 -6.95 16.36 -0.31
CA VAL A 24 -7.92 15.37 -0.79
C VAL A 24 -8.81 16.03 -1.84
N PHE A 25 -8.55 15.72 -3.11
CA PHE A 25 -9.28 16.31 -4.23
C PHE A 25 -10.52 15.50 -4.58
N SER A 26 -11.51 16.17 -5.18
CA SER A 26 -12.71 15.53 -5.71
C SER A 26 -12.57 15.30 -7.20
N ASP A 27 -12.83 14.06 -7.63
CA ASP A 27 -12.96 13.70 -9.04
C ASP A 27 -14.40 14.03 -9.48
N PRO A 28 -14.61 14.89 -10.49
CA PRO A 28 -15.95 15.28 -10.94
C PRO A 28 -16.60 14.24 -11.87
N ASP A 29 -15.80 13.32 -12.43
CA ASP A 29 -16.23 12.50 -13.56
C ASP A 29 -16.70 11.11 -13.13
N THR A 30 -16.31 10.65 -11.94
CA THR A 30 -16.66 9.30 -11.46
C THR A 30 -17.12 9.30 -10.00
N GLY A 31 -17.81 8.22 -9.59
CA GLY A 31 -18.21 8.01 -8.19
C GLY A 31 -17.04 7.61 -7.28
N THR A 32 -17.25 7.77 -5.98
CA THR A 32 -16.29 7.32 -4.97
C THR A 32 -16.08 5.80 -5.02
N SER A 33 -14.84 5.37 -4.92
CA SER A 33 -14.50 3.94 -4.86
C SER A 33 -15.25 3.25 -3.71
N THR A 34 -15.87 2.11 -4.01
CA THR A 34 -16.66 1.36 -3.05
C THR A 34 -16.28 -0.12 -3.12
N CYS A 35 -16.14 -0.76 -1.97
CA CYS A 35 -15.89 -2.18 -1.87
C CYS A 35 -16.94 -2.85 -0.97
N ILE A 36 -17.67 -3.82 -1.53
CA ILE A 36 -18.60 -4.67 -0.79
C ILE A 36 -17.85 -5.95 -0.41
N VAL A 37 -17.78 -6.23 0.88
CA VAL A 37 -17.17 -7.44 1.42
C VAL A 37 -18.26 -8.48 1.67
N LEU A 38 -18.20 -9.59 0.95
CA LEU A 38 -19.09 -10.74 1.14
C LEU A 38 -18.38 -11.73 2.06
N ILE A 39 -18.92 -11.96 3.24
CA ILE A 39 -18.36 -12.86 4.25
C ILE A 39 -19.20 -14.13 4.27
N LYS A 40 -18.55 -15.28 4.06
CA LYS A 40 -19.15 -16.62 4.16
C LYS A 40 -19.14 -17.11 5.61
N GLU A 41 -19.97 -18.12 5.91
CA GLU A 41 -20.04 -18.71 7.26
C GLU A 41 -18.70 -19.24 7.78
N ASN A 42 -17.80 -19.69 6.89
CA ASN A 42 -16.45 -20.12 7.22
C ASN A 42 -15.42 -18.97 7.32
N ALA A 43 -15.87 -17.74 7.46
CA ALA A 43 -15.08 -16.52 7.50
C ALA A 43 -14.28 -16.20 6.22
N GLN A 44 -14.43 -16.97 5.13
CA GLN A 44 -13.87 -16.60 3.84
C GLN A 44 -14.54 -15.35 3.29
N ARG A 45 -13.75 -14.48 2.68
CA ARG A 45 -14.21 -13.20 2.14
C ARG A 45 -14.06 -13.15 0.63
N SER A 46 -15.04 -12.56 -0.02
CA SER A 46 -14.99 -12.18 -1.43
C SER A 46 -15.27 -10.69 -1.54
N PHE A 47 -14.68 -10.04 -2.52
CA PHE A 47 -14.74 -8.59 -2.66
C PHE A 47 -15.38 -8.22 -3.99
N LEU A 48 -16.40 -7.36 -3.97
CA LEU A 48 -16.93 -6.69 -5.13
C LEU A 48 -16.48 -5.24 -5.07
N THR A 49 -15.57 -4.85 -5.96
CA THR A 49 -14.93 -3.52 -5.91
C THR A 49 -15.31 -2.70 -7.13
N PHE A 50 -15.93 -1.56 -6.91
CA PHE A 50 -16.02 -0.47 -7.85
C PHE A 50 -14.85 0.49 -7.60
N LYS A 51 -13.93 0.60 -8.55
CA LYS A 51 -12.73 1.44 -8.38
C LYS A 51 -13.04 2.94 -8.42
N GLY A 52 -14.04 3.35 -9.20
CA GLY A 52 -14.45 4.75 -9.29
C GLY A 52 -13.27 5.71 -9.53
N CYS A 53 -13.26 6.82 -8.82
CA CYS A 53 -12.25 7.86 -8.91
C CYS A 53 -10.80 7.38 -8.66
N LEU A 54 -10.60 6.27 -7.97
CA LEU A 54 -9.26 5.71 -7.78
C LEU A 54 -8.60 5.25 -9.09
N ARG A 55 -9.37 5.02 -10.16
CA ARG A 55 -8.80 4.69 -11.48
C ARG A 55 -8.02 5.85 -12.08
N ASN A 56 -8.48 7.07 -11.81
CA ASN A 56 -7.97 8.28 -12.42
C ASN A 56 -6.83 8.90 -11.60
N PHE A 57 -6.66 8.46 -10.33
CA PHE A 57 -5.61 9.00 -9.46
C PHE A 57 -4.22 8.74 -10.05
N GLY A 58 -3.47 9.82 -10.26
CA GLY A 58 -2.15 9.78 -10.87
C GLY A 58 -1.27 10.93 -10.41
N ASP A 59 -0.20 11.20 -11.15
CA ASP A 59 0.81 12.21 -10.81
C ASP A 59 0.22 13.63 -10.67
N GLY A 60 -0.71 13.98 -11.54
CA GLY A 60 -1.38 15.30 -11.53
C GLY A 60 -2.23 15.57 -10.29
N ASP A 61 -2.55 14.54 -9.50
CA ASP A 61 -3.34 14.65 -8.26
C ASP A 61 -2.46 14.80 -7.01
N ILE A 62 -1.13 14.83 -7.17
CA ILE A 62 -0.19 14.87 -6.04
C ILE A 62 0.32 16.30 -5.85
N ASP A 63 0.04 16.88 -4.69
CA ASP A 63 0.68 18.13 -4.29
C ASP A 63 2.06 17.85 -3.69
N TYR A 64 3.10 18.01 -4.50
CA TYR A 64 4.48 17.81 -4.08
C TYR A 64 4.96 18.82 -3.03
N THR A 65 4.21 19.88 -2.76
CA THR A 65 4.57 20.82 -1.66
C THR A 65 4.33 20.18 -0.31
N CYS A 66 3.25 19.37 -0.17
CA CYS A 66 3.01 18.62 1.06
C CYS A 66 4.01 17.48 1.24
N VAL A 67 4.42 16.83 0.14
CA VAL A 67 5.45 15.77 0.18
C VAL A 67 6.75 16.31 0.76
N ARG A 68 7.21 17.49 0.29
CA ARG A 68 8.44 18.11 0.78
C ARG A 68 8.40 18.54 2.24
N GLN A 69 7.23 18.69 2.83
CA GLN A 69 7.04 19.05 4.25
C GLN A 69 6.80 17.83 5.15
N ALA A 70 6.65 16.66 4.56
CA ALA A 70 6.37 15.44 5.30
C ALA A 70 7.64 14.87 5.96
N ARG A 71 7.47 14.19 7.09
CA ARG A 71 8.52 13.37 7.70
C ARG A 71 8.53 11.96 7.13
N LEU A 72 7.36 11.50 6.71
CA LEU A 72 7.15 10.16 6.17
C LEU A 72 6.12 10.22 5.04
N VAL A 73 6.40 9.48 3.96
CA VAL A 73 5.46 9.25 2.87
C VAL A 73 5.15 7.76 2.80
N SER A 74 3.86 7.42 2.82
CA SER A 74 3.39 6.04 2.78
C SER A 74 2.50 5.79 1.57
N ILE A 75 2.83 4.76 0.79
CA ILE A 75 1.94 4.19 -0.23
C ILE A 75 1.29 2.95 0.38
N GLY A 76 0.01 3.07 0.74
CA GLY A 76 -0.79 1.95 1.24
C GLY A 76 -1.56 1.28 0.11
N GLY A 77 -1.10 0.12 -0.35
CA GLY A 77 -1.80 -0.68 -1.35
C GLY A 77 -1.31 -0.47 -2.79
N LEU A 78 0.00 -0.46 -3.00
CA LEU A 78 0.61 -0.55 -4.33
C LEU A 78 -0.02 -1.71 -5.12
N PHE A 79 -0.15 -1.59 -6.43
CA PHE A 79 -0.87 -2.47 -7.36
C PHE A 79 -2.39 -2.37 -7.33
N SER A 80 -2.95 -1.33 -6.70
CA SER A 80 -4.40 -1.11 -6.71
C SER A 80 -4.86 0.08 -7.54
N LEU A 81 -3.95 0.93 -7.99
CA LEU A 81 -4.20 2.20 -8.70
C LEU A 81 -3.45 2.24 -10.02
N PRO A 82 -4.03 1.73 -11.12
CA PRO A 82 -3.29 1.47 -12.36
C PRO A 82 -2.65 2.71 -13.00
N SER A 83 -3.21 3.91 -12.81
CA SER A 83 -2.63 5.16 -13.31
C SER A 83 -1.51 5.69 -12.41
N PHE A 84 -1.53 5.37 -11.11
CA PHE A 84 -0.55 5.79 -10.14
C PHE A 84 0.63 4.80 -10.01
N ASP A 85 0.33 3.49 -10.00
CA ASP A 85 1.26 2.44 -9.57
C ASP A 85 2.52 2.31 -10.46
N ARG A 86 2.48 2.85 -11.68
CA ARG A 86 3.63 2.81 -12.60
C ARG A 86 4.59 3.98 -12.35
N SER A 87 4.44 5.05 -13.11
CA SER A 87 5.37 6.19 -13.06
C SER A 87 5.12 7.13 -11.87
N ALA A 88 3.87 7.42 -11.53
CA ALA A 88 3.56 8.38 -10.48
C ALA A 88 4.02 7.93 -9.10
N SER A 89 3.94 6.63 -8.79
CA SER A 89 4.46 6.08 -7.53
C SER A 89 5.97 6.23 -7.39
N ILE A 90 6.71 6.04 -8.49
CA ILE A 90 8.17 6.21 -8.52
C ILE A 90 8.51 7.70 -8.29
N LEU A 91 7.87 8.60 -9.03
CA LEU A 91 8.09 10.05 -8.91
C LEU A 91 7.79 10.55 -7.49
N LEU A 92 6.70 10.07 -6.89
CA LEU A 92 6.35 10.40 -5.52
C LEU A 92 7.44 9.98 -4.53
N LEU A 93 7.90 8.72 -4.60
CA LEU A 93 8.93 8.22 -3.67
C LEU A 93 10.28 8.88 -3.93
N GLN A 94 10.62 9.15 -5.18
CA GLN A 94 11.84 9.90 -5.51
C GLN A 94 11.81 11.30 -4.89
N ALA A 95 10.72 12.06 -5.10
CA ALA A 95 10.57 13.39 -4.51
C ALA A 95 10.58 13.36 -2.97
N ALA A 96 10.00 12.31 -2.36
CA ALA A 96 10.07 12.10 -0.92
C ALA A 96 11.51 11.86 -0.43
N LYS A 97 12.28 11.05 -1.15
CA LYS A 97 13.69 10.81 -0.83
C LYS A 97 14.55 12.06 -0.99
N ASP A 98 14.33 12.84 -2.05
CA ASP A 98 15.04 14.10 -2.29
C ASP A 98 14.75 15.13 -1.19
N ALA A 99 13.56 15.07 -0.59
CA ALA A 99 13.16 15.89 0.57
C ALA A 99 13.61 15.32 1.93
N GLY A 100 14.28 14.16 1.96
CA GLY A 100 14.73 13.53 3.21
C GLY A 100 13.64 12.78 3.98
N CYS A 101 12.49 12.50 3.37
CA CYS A 101 11.41 11.75 4.01
C CYS A 101 11.77 10.26 4.17
N ILE A 102 11.17 9.64 5.19
CA ILE A 102 11.10 8.18 5.29
C ILE A 102 10.01 7.70 4.33
N THR A 103 10.30 6.65 3.56
CA THR A 103 9.34 6.08 2.60
C THR A 103 8.90 4.69 3.01
N VAL A 104 7.59 4.48 3.00
CA VAL A 104 6.95 3.20 3.38
C VAL A 104 6.03 2.75 2.25
N VAL A 105 6.12 1.48 1.87
CA VAL A 105 5.26 0.89 0.83
C VAL A 105 4.66 -0.41 1.35
N ASP A 106 3.34 -0.49 1.30
CA ASP A 106 2.56 -1.71 1.44
C ASP A 106 1.93 -2.06 0.09
N THR A 107 1.73 -3.36 -0.17
CA THR A 107 1.20 -3.85 -1.44
C THR A 107 -0.23 -4.36 -1.30
N LYS A 108 -0.86 -4.54 -2.45
CA LYS A 108 -2.06 -5.37 -2.63
C LYS A 108 -1.83 -6.39 -3.73
N TYR A 109 -2.76 -7.33 -3.86
CA TYR A 109 -2.76 -8.26 -4.97
C TYR A 109 -2.74 -7.50 -6.31
N ASP A 110 -1.79 -7.87 -7.17
CA ASP A 110 -1.59 -7.24 -8.49
C ASP A 110 -2.64 -7.72 -9.50
N ALA A 111 -3.85 -7.18 -9.39
CA ALA A 111 -4.96 -7.51 -10.29
C ALA A 111 -4.79 -6.96 -11.71
N PHE A 112 -3.85 -6.05 -11.91
CA PHE A 112 -3.57 -5.42 -13.21
C PHE A 112 -2.32 -5.96 -13.90
N HIS A 113 -1.68 -6.97 -13.31
CA HIS A 113 -0.46 -7.60 -13.84
C HIS A 113 0.64 -6.57 -14.14
N ILE A 114 0.79 -5.59 -13.27
CA ILE A 114 1.83 -4.55 -13.37
C ILE A 114 3.21 -5.17 -13.14
N GLY A 115 3.32 -6.04 -12.15
CA GLY A 115 4.53 -6.74 -11.78
C GLY A 115 5.68 -5.83 -11.39
N LEU A 116 6.81 -6.43 -11.05
CA LEU A 116 8.02 -5.67 -10.69
C LEU A 116 8.58 -4.85 -11.86
N GLN A 117 8.36 -5.30 -13.10
CA GLN A 117 8.79 -4.53 -14.28
C GLN A 117 8.00 -3.22 -14.42
N GLY A 118 6.70 -3.24 -14.09
CA GLY A 118 5.84 -2.07 -14.22
C GLY A 118 6.08 -1.00 -13.17
N ILE A 119 6.62 -1.36 -12.00
CA ILE A 119 7.03 -0.41 -10.96
C ILE A 119 8.52 0.00 -11.06
N GLY A 120 9.25 -0.52 -12.08
CA GLY A 120 10.62 -0.13 -12.36
C GLY A 120 11.55 -0.22 -11.13
N ASN A 121 12.19 0.89 -10.80
CA ASN A 121 13.13 1.00 -9.67
C ASN A 121 12.48 1.57 -8.37
N LEU A 122 11.18 1.49 -8.21
CA LEU A 122 10.45 2.01 -7.03
C LEU A 122 11.07 1.55 -5.70
N LEU A 123 11.54 0.29 -5.65
CA LEU A 123 12.11 -0.27 -4.43
C LEU A 123 13.42 0.41 -4.01
N GLU A 124 14.18 1.03 -4.93
CA GLU A 124 15.38 1.81 -4.62
C GLU A 124 15.06 3.08 -3.79
N TYR A 125 13.84 3.59 -3.94
CA TYR A 125 13.32 4.73 -3.17
C TYR A 125 12.51 4.33 -1.94
N THR A 126 12.49 3.02 -1.58
CA THR A 126 11.69 2.49 -0.48
C THR A 126 12.55 2.18 0.73
N ASP A 127 12.32 2.88 1.85
CA ASP A 127 12.98 2.55 3.11
C ASP A 127 12.36 1.32 3.77
N TYR A 128 11.01 1.22 3.78
CA TYR A 128 10.28 0.11 4.41
C TYR A 128 9.27 -0.48 3.43
N PHE A 129 9.38 -1.78 3.18
CA PHE A 129 8.51 -2.52 2.28
C PHE A 129 7.80 -3.64 3.06
N PHE A 130 6.45 -3.61 3.11
CA PHE A 130 5.63 -4.48 3.94
C PHE A 130 4.58 -5.28 3.17
N PRO A 131 4.93 -6.14 2.21
CA PRO A 131 3.97 -6.97 1.49
C PRO A 131 3.40 -8.06 2.40
N SER A 132 2.19 -8.57 2.05
CA SER A 132 1.75 -9.87 2.56
C SER A 132 2.56 -11.00 1.92
N TYR A 133 2.58 -12.17 2.56
CA TYR A 133 3.32 -13.33 2.01
C TYR A 133 2.84 -13.72 0.61
N ASP A 134 1.52 -13.81 0.41
CA ASP A 134 0.96 -14.23 -0.87
C ASP A 134 1.31 -13.25 -2.00
N GLU A 135 1.23 -11.94 -1.73
CA GLU A 135 1.61 -10.89 -2.68
C GLU A 135 3.11 -10.94 -3.00
N ALA A 136 3.93 -11.07 -1.97
CA ALA A 136 5.37 -11.13 -2.11
C ALA A 136 5.86 -12.39 -2.84
N ALA A 137 5.26 -13.54 -2.55
CA ALA A 137 5.53 -14.80 -3.23
C ALA A 137 5.14 -14.73 -4.71
N ALA A 138 3.96 -14.18 -5.01
CA ALA A 138 3.49 -14.00 -6.39
C ALA A 138 4.43 -13.07 -7.19
N LEU A 139 4.91 -11.97 -6.59
CA LEU A 139 5.81 -11.01 -7.23
C LEU A 139 7.23 -11.54 -7.42
N SER A 140 7.74 -12.30 -6.46
CA SER A 140 9.12 -12.80 -6.48
C SER A 140 9.29 -14.15 -7.15
N GLY A 141 8.22 -14.95 -7.21
CA GLY A 141 8.27 -16.36 -7.62
C GLY A 141 8.94 -17.28 -6.60
N LEU A 142 9.14 -16.81 -5.36
CA LEU A 142 9.81 -17.54 -4.28
C LEU A 142 8.81 -17.88 -3.17
N THR A 143 9.05 -19.00 -2.45
CA THR A 143 8.14 -19.49 -1.41
C THR A 143 8.69 -19.36 0.01
N GLU A 144 10.03 -19.34 0.17
CA GLU A 144 10.64 -19.23 1.50
C GLU A 144 10.67 -17.75 1.97
N PRO A 145 10.04 -17.37 3.11
CA PRO A 145 9.97 -15.98 3.56
C PRO A 145 11.33 -15.28 3.65
N ALA A 146 12.36 -16.02 4.04
CA ALA A 146 13.72 -15.50 4.10
C ALA A 146 14.31 -15.16 2.72
N GLN A 147 14.01 -15.98 1.70
CA GLN A 147 14.46 -15.75 0.34
C GLN A 147 13.66 -14.59 -0.29
N VAL A 148 12.34 -14.56 -0.05
CA VAL A 148 11.44 -13.48 -0.48
C VAL A 148 11.92 -12.13 0.05
N ALA A 149 12.19 -12.02 1.35
CA ALA A 149 12.65 -10.78 1.95
C ALA A 149 14.02 -10.32 1.39
N ARG A 150 14.96 -11.25 1.21
CA ARG A 150 16.28 -10.95 0.60
C ARG A 150 16.15 -10.52 -0.85
N PHE A 151 15.23 -11.12 -1.61
CA PHE A 151 14.94 -10.75 -2.99
C PHE A 151 14.52 -9.28 -3.10
N PHE A 152 13.58 -8.81 -2.28
CA PHE A 152 13.16 -7.40 -2.31
C PHE A 152 14.25 -6.46 -1.81
N ARG A 153 15.06 -6.89 -0.84
CA ARG A 153 16.24 -6.14 -0.42
C ARG A 153 17.28 -6.00 -1.54
N SER A 154 17.54 -7.06 -2.28
CA SER A 154 18.47 -7.01 -3.44
C SER A 154 17.98 -6.10 -4.57
N ARG A 155 16.66 -5.77 -4.57
CA ARG A 155 16.02 -4.83 -5.49
C ARG A 155 15.99 -3.39 -4.98
N GLY A 156 16.59 -3.10 -3.82
CA GLY A 156 16.76 -1.75 -3.31
C GLY A 156 16.03 -1.41 -2.02
N ALA A 157 14.99 -2.17 -1.64
CA ALA A 157 14.27 -1.91 -0.38
C ALA A 157 15.22 -2.05 0.83
N LYS A 158 15.30 -1.02 1.70
CA LYS A 158 16.25 -1.04 2.83
C LYS A 158 15.83 -1.97 3.96
N HIS A 159 14.54 -2.00 4.25
CA HIS A 159 13.93 -2.85 5.27
C HIS A 159 12.74 -3.55 4.67
N VAL A 160 12.66 -4.87 4.81
CA VAL A 160 11.55 -5.68 4.29
C VAL A 160 10.91 -6.43 5.44
N GLY A 161 9.59 -6.33 5.56
CA GLY A 161 8.79 -7.10 6.51
C GLY A 161 7.69 -7.85 5.78
N VAL A 162 7.87 -9.15 5.56
CA VAL A 162 6.85 -10.01 4.93
C VAL A 162 5.84 -10.42 6.00
N LYS A 163 4.59 -10.01 5.84
CA LYS A 163 3.49 -10.34 6.77
C LYS A 163 3.07 -11.78 6.58
N LEU A 164 3.11 -12.61 7.65
CA LEU A 164 2.84 -14.06 7.62
C LEU A 164 1.49 -14.41 8.29
N GLY A 165 0.62 -13.42 8.50
CA GLY A 165 -0.67 -13.63 9.17
C GLY A 165 -0.51 -14.11 10.61
N ALA A 166 -1.08 -15.28 10.94
CA ALA A 166 -1.01 -15.86 12.28
C ALA A 166 0.41 -16.26 12.70
N ASP A 167 1.35 -16.40 11.76
CA ASP A 167 2.75 -16.75 12.03
C ASP A 167 3.65 -15.52 12.27
N GLY A 168 3.05 -14.32 12.35
CA GLY A 168 3.77 -13.08 12.61
C GLY A 168 4.34 -12.44 11.34
N CYS A 169 5.63 -12.15 11.32
CA CYS A 169 6.28 -11.59 10.14
C CYS A 169 7.74 -12.02 10.04
N TYR A 170 8.26 -12.06 8.82
CA TYR A 170 9.70 -12.19 8.58
C TYR A 170 10.27 -10.81 8.24
N VAL A 171 11.19 -10.34 9.08
CA VAL A 171 11.84 -9.03 8.91
C VAL A 171 13.26 -9.22 8.42
N CYS A 172 13.69 -8.43 7.46
CA CYS A 172 15.07 -8.40 7.01
C CYS A 172 15.55 -6.95 6.78
N SER A 173 16.65 -6.61 7.48
CA SER A 173 17.32 -5.32 7.42
C SER A 173 18.84 -5.52 7.36
N ASN A 174 19.62 -4.45 7.47
CA ASN A 174 21.08 -4.56 7.62
C ASN A 174 21.47 -5.12 9.00
N ALA A 175 20.67 -4.84 10.03
CA ALA A 175 20.99 -5.21 11.42
C ALA A 175 20.42 -6.56 11.82
N PHE A 176 19.32 -7.00 11.19
CA PHE A 176 18.58 -8.20 11.60
C PHE A 176 17.84 -8.82 10.43
N CYS A 177 17.88 -10.16 10.34
CA CYS A 177 16.99 -10.95 9.50
C CYS A 177 16.47 -12.14 10.30
N GLY A 178 15.16 -12.26 10.44
CA GLY A 178 14.54 -13.34 11.20
C GLY A 178 13.02 -13.20 11.33
N THR A 179 12.40 -14.22 11.89
CA THR A 179 10.97 -14.22 12.19
C THR A 179 10.69 -13.49 13.49
N VAL A 180 9.67 -12.64 13.47
CA VAL A 180 9.10 -11.97 14.64
C VAL A 180 7.74 -12.61 14.91
N ALA A 181 7.56 -13.18 16.10
CA ALA A 181 6.34 -13.85 16.49
C ALA A 181 5.15 -12.86 16.53
N PRO A 182 3.92 -13.33 16.30
CA PRO A 182 2.73 -12.52 16.41
C PRO A 182 2.42 -12.21 17.86
N PHE A 183 1.65 -11.15 18.09
CA PHE A 183 1.03 -10.96 19.40
C PHE A 183 -0.11 -11.95 19.59
N CYS A 184 -0.17 -12.59 20.76
CA CYS A 184 -1.32 -13.42 21.13
C CYS A 184 -2.56 -12.54 21.31
N THR A 185 -3.55 -12.72 20.43
CA THR A 185 -4.81 -12.00 20.51
C THR A 185 -5.95 -12.88 20.04
N SER A 186 -7.15 -12.60 20.53
CA SER A 186 -8.38 -13.22 20.00
C SER A 186 -8.82 -12.42 18.78
N VAL A 187 -8.75 -13.04 17.61
CA VAL A 187 -9.12 -12.40 16.36
C VAL A 187 -10.62 -12.58 16.12
N LEU A 188 -11.35 -11.47 16.01
CA LEU A 188 -12.74 -11.46 15.60
C LEU A 188 -12.90 -11.22 14.09
N ASP A 189 -12.21 -10.20 13.58
CA ASP A 189 -12.20 -9.84 12.16
C ASP A 189 -10.87 -9.16 11.82
N THR A 190 -10.25 -9.59 10.71
CA THR A 190 -9.00 -9.02 10.20
C THR A 190 -9.21 -8.06 9.02
N THR A 191 -10.46 -7.72 8.70
CA THR A 191 -10.75 -6.80 7.59
C THR A 191 -10.17 -5.41 7.88
N GLY A 192 -9.23 -4.96 7.04
CA GLY A 192 -8.54 -3.68 7.20
C GLY A 192 -7.40 -3.66 8.20
N ALA A 193 -6.99 -4.80 8.71
CA ALA A 193 -5.85 -4.88 9.64
C ALA A 193 -4.47 -4.89 8.94
N GLY A 194 -4.44 -4.96 7.63
CA GLY A 194 -3.23 -4.96 6.81
C GLY A 194 -3.01 -6.26 6.08
#